data_ed5ab28386d7a3eacc03e7244f7d2a0a
#
_entry.id   ed5ab28386d7a3eacc03e7244f7d2a0a
#
_cell.length_a   1.000
_cell.length_b   1.000
_cell.length_c   1.000
_cell.angle_alpha   90.00
_cell.angle_beta   90.00
_cell.angle_gamma   90.00
#
_symmetry.space_group_name_H-M   'P 1'
#
loop_
_entity.id
_entity.type
_entity.pdbx_description
1 polymer ?
#
loop_
_entity_poly.entity_id
_entity_poly.type
_entity_poly.pdbx_seq_one_letter_code
_entity_poly.pdbx_strand_id
1 'polypeptide(L)'
;MAKAIALGDVARGRTAPNPNVGCVIVQGGEVVGRGATAPGGRPHAEAVALAEAGARSNKATLYTSLEPCAHVSPRGSPCASLIADAGLARVVAALEDPDPRTAGAGFAILRDGGVEVDVGEGEAEARVSMAGFLTRLALGRPRITLKLALSIDGKIALPSGQSKWITGEDARAHVHLERAHSDMILVGRGTFMADSPSLDVRLPGLEPWSPRRALLSRGDPVEGWEMLRSPQDVFGLHDVNDLLVEGGSATATAFLAADLVDRILIYRAPILVGAGKSSVGYIGLDAIADAHGRWRSEDGRSLGVDRLEVYERVRGA
;
A
#
# COMPACT_ATOMS: atom_id res chain seq x y z
N MET A 1 -4.23 18.30 8.44
CA MET A 1 -3.43 17.13 7.98
C MET A 1 -4.28 15.87 7.80
N ALA A 2 -4.98 15.33 8.78
CA ALA A 2 -5.72 14.05 8.64
C ALA A 2 -6.58 13.90 7.36
N LYS A 3 -7.24 14.98 6.93
CA LYS A 3 -8.03 14.99 5.70
C LYS A 3 -7.16 14.87 4.43
N ALA A 4 -5.96 15.44 4.43
CA ALA A 4 -5.01 15.28 3.32
C ALA A 4 -4.55 13.81 3.23
N ILE A 5 -4.14 13.20 4.36
CA ILE A 5 -3.74 11.80 4.41
C ILE A 5 -4.86 10.88 3.93
N ALA A 6 -6.10 11.08 4.38
CA ALA A 6 -7.25 10.29 3.95
C ALA A 6 -7.53 10.39 2.43
N LEU A 7 -7.31 11.54 1.81
CA LEU A 7 -7.39 11.69 0.35
C LEU A 7 -6.29 10.88 -0.36
N GLY A 8 -5.07 10.86 0.20
CA GLY A 8 -3.99 10.01 -0.29
C GLY A 8 -4.32 8.52 -0.19
N ASP A 9 -4.92 8.08 0.92
CA ASP A 9 -5.32 6.68 1.11
C ASP A 9 -6.32 6.20 0.04
N VAL A 10 -7.26 7.04 -0.36
CA VAL A 10 -8.20 6.73 -1.45
C VAL A 10 -7.47 6.48 -2.77
N ALA A 11 -6.29 7.05 -2.98
CA ALA A 11 -5.52 6.91 -4.21
C ALA A 11 -4.56 5.68 -4.22
N ARG A 12 -4.43 4.93 -3.12
CA ARG A 12 -3.57 3.73 -3.04
C ARG A 12 -3.94 2.70 -4.11
N GLY A 13 -2.94 1.94 -4.57
CA GLY A 13 -3.09 0.92 -5.60
C GLY A 13 -3.31 1.47 -7.01
N ARG A 14 -3.11 2.79 -7.24
CA ARG A 14 -3.42 3.45 -8.53
C ARG A 14 -2.34 4.40 -9.01
N THR A 15 -1.41 4.78 -8.13
CA THR A 15 -0.46 5.87 -8.37
C THR A 15 0.93 5.40 -8.72
N ALA A 16 1.23 4.12 -8.52
CA ALA A 16 2.55 3.56 -8.73
C ALA A 16 3.12 3.90 -10.12
N PRO A 17 4.43 4.16 -10.21
CA PRO A 17 5.44 4.16 -9.13
C PRO A 17 5.44 5.40 -8.22
N ASN A 18 4.56 6.38 -8.46
CA ASN A 18 4.46 7.61 -7.66
C ASN A 18 3.80 7.32 -6.29
N PRO A 19 4.05 8.19 -5.27
CA PRO A 19 3.36 8.08 -3.99
C PRO A 19 1.88 8.48 -4.11
N ASN A 20 1.07 7.93 -3.22
CA ASN A 20 -0.34 8.28 -3.05
C ASN A 20 -0.47 9.51 -2.13
N VAL A 21 -0.11 10.67 -2.62
CA VAL A 21 -0.18 11.94 -1.88
C VAL A 21 -1.62 12.45 -1.83
N GLY A 22 -1.97 13.07 -0.72
CA GLY A 22 -3.20 13.85 -0.60
C GLY A 22 -2.90 15.28 -0.17
N CYS A 23 -3.72 16.21 -0.65
CA CYS A 23 -3.55 17.65 -0.43
C CYS A 23 -4.87 18.33 -0.13
N VAL A 24 -4.86 19.29 0.81
CA VAL A 24 -6.01 20.14 1.16
C VAL A 24 -5.54 21.57 1.29
N ILE A 25 -6.26 22.51 0.68
CA ILE A 25 -6.02 23.96 0.79
C ILE A 25 -7.13 24.57 1.63
N VAL A 26 -6.75 25.38 2.64
CA VAL A 26 -7.65 26.04 3.59
C VAL A 26 -7.44 27.54 3.56
N GLN A 27 -8.52 28.30 3.40
CA GLN A 27 -8.53 29.74 3.48
C GLN A 27 -9.64 30.19 4.42
N GLY A 28 -9.32 31.05 5.39
CA GLY A 28 -10.32 31.56 6.34
C GLY A 28 -11.06 30.49 7.16
N GLY A 29 -10.44 29.32 7.38
CA GLY A 29 -11.06 28.18 8.07
C GLY A 29 -11.89 27.26 7.16
N GLU A 30 -12.07 27.60 5.88
CA GLU A 30 -12.80 26.80 4.92
C GLU A 30 -11.86 26.00 4.00
N VAL A 31 -12.23 24.78 3.66
CA VAL A 31 -11.54 23.98 2.64
C VAL A 31 -11.92 24.51 1.26
N VAL A 32 -10.95 25.08 0.54
CA VAL A 32 -11.12 25.69 -0.77
C VAL A 32 -10.57 24.85 -1.91
N GLY A 33 -9.73 23.86 -1.62
CA GLY A 33 -9.19 22.94 -2.61
C GLY A 33 -8.84 21.60 -1.99
N ARG A 34 -9.02 20.51 -2.76
CA ARG A 34 -8.74 19.13 -2.40
C ARG A 34 -8.10 18.43 -3.57
N GLY A 35 -7.15 17.56 -3.29
CA GLY A 35 -6.51 16.77 -4.32
C GLY A 35 -5.92 15.47 -3.77
N ALA A 36 -5.83 14.49 -4.63
CA ALA A 36 -5.05 13.29 -4.44
C ALA A 36 -4.24 13.04 -5.71
N THR A 37 -3.12 12.32 -5.59
CA THR A 37 -2.37 11.88 -6.77
C THR A 37 -3.31 11.10 -7.70
N ALA A 38 -3.40 11.53 -8.94
CA ALA A 38 -4.28 10.89 -9.92
C ALA A 38 -3.77 9.50 -10.34
N PRO A 39 -4.63 8.61 -10.86
CA PRO A 39 -4.23 7.34 -11.43
C PRO A 39 -3.11 7.49 -12.45
N GLY A 40 -2.10 6.59 -12.40
CA GLY A 40 -0.87 6.72 -13.20
C GLY A 40 0.12 7.75 -12.66
N GLY A 41 -0.15 8.32 -11.46
CA GLY A 41 0.76 9.17 -10.72
C GLY A 41 0.74 10.66 -11.10
N ARG A 42 -0.09 11.08 -12.04
CA ARG A 42 -0.23 12.51 -12.42
C ARG A 42 -1.62 12.84 -12.94
N PRO A 43 -2.12 14.10 -12.68
CA PRO A 43 -1.46 15.18 -11.92
C PRO A 43 -1.24 14.83 -10.44
N HIS A 44 -0.28 15.50 -9.79
CA HIS A 44 -0.03 15.37 -8.35
C HIS A 44 -1.14 16.03 -7.53
N ALA A 45 -1.26 15.62 -6.27
CA ALA A 45 -2.31 16.08 -5.36
C ALA A 45 -2.40 17.61 -5.23
N GLU A 46 -1.24 18.26 -5.14
CA GLU A 46 -1.14 19.71 -5.00
C GLU A 46 -1.66 20.44 -6.24
N ALA A 47 -1.32 19.94 -7.43
CA ALA A 47 -1.81 20.52 -8.68
C ALA A 47 -3.33 20.40 -8.80
N VAL A 48 -3.90 19.27 -8.38
CA VAL A 48 -5.36 19.04 -8.34
C VAL A 48 -6.02 20.01 -7.36
N ALA A 49 -5.47 20.13 -6.13
CA ALA A 49 -6.00 21.01 -5.09
C ALA A 49 -5.91 22.48 -5.49
N LEU A 50 -4.82 22.92 -6.13
CA LEU A 50 -4.65 24.28 -6.65
C LEU A 50 -5.66 24.59 -7.76
N ALA A 51 -5.92 23.65 -8.66
CA ALA A 51 -6.91 23.80 -9.72
C ALA A 51 -8.34 23.97 -9.15
N GLU A 52 -8.70 23.21 -8.10
CA GLU A 52 -10.01 23.37 -7.40
C GLU A 52 -10.09 24.71 -6.65
N ALA A 53 -9.02 25.12 -5.97
CA ALA A 53 -9.00 26.37 -5.19
C ALA A 53 -9.06 27.62 -6.06
N GLY A 54 -8.40 27.59 -7.23
CA GLY A 54 -8.27 28.74 -8.11
C GLY A 54 -7.73 29.97 -7.38
N ALA A 55 -8.36 31.14 -7.57
CA ALA A 55 -7.94 32.40 -6.91
C ALA A 55 -8.01 32.36 -5.39
N ARG A 56 -8.76 31.43 -4.79
CA ARG A 56 -8.84 31.26 -3.33
C ARG A 56 -7.61 30.60 -2.72
N SER A 57 -6.63 30.17 -3.53
CA SER A 57 -5.32 29.71 -3.04
C SER A 57 -4.46 30.85 -2.48
N ASN A 58 -4.65 32.07 -2.94
CA ASN A 58 -3.84 33.21 -2.53
C ASN A 58 -3.97 33.46 -1.01
N LYS A 59 -2.82 33.51 -0.31
CA LYS A 59 -2.70 33.62 1.15
C LYS A 59 -3.36 32.47 1.94
N ALA A 60 -3.70 31.36 1.30
CA ALA A 60 -4.21 30.16 1.96
C ALA A 60 -3.08 29.32 2.60
N THR A 61 -3.47 28.35 3.42
CA THR A 61 -2.58 27.29 3.94
C THR A 61 -2.83 25.98 3.19
N LEU A 62 -1.78 25.37 2.69
CA LEU A 62 -1.81 24.07 2.03
C LEU A 62 -1.31 23.00 3.01
N TYR A 63 -2.05 21.91 3.15
CA TYR A 63 -1.68 20.70 3.88
C TYR A 63 -1.42 19.58 2.87
N THR A 64 -0.26 18.95 2.92
CA THR A 64 0.11 17.84 2.05
C THR A 64 0.73 16.69 2.84
N SER A 65 0.45 15.45 2.42
CA SER A 65 0.99 14.27 3.11
C SER A 65 2.47 14.01 2.82
N LEU A 66 3.04 14.66 1.79
CA LEU A 66 4.46 14.54 1.41
C LEU A 66 4.98 15.90 0.93
N GLU A 67 6.29 16.10 0.99
CA GLU A 67 6.98 17.27 0.41
C GLU A 67 6.59 17.49 -1.06
N PRO A 68 6.20 18.72 -1.46
CA PRO A 68 5.95 19.04 -2.87
C PRO A 68 7.19 18.86 -3.72
N CYS A 69 7.07 18.13 -4.84
CA CYS A 69 8.19 17.78 -5.70
C CYS A 69 8.95 19.01 -6.23
N ALA A 70 10.29 18.89 -6.32
CA ALA A 70 11.20 19.93 -6.80
C ALA A 70 11.71 19.71 -8.22
N HIS A 71 11.64 18.49 -8.74
CA HIS A 71 12.26 18.14 -10.02
C HIS A 71 11.37 18.50 -11.22
N VAL A 72 11.99 19.06 -12.26
CA VAL A 72 11.35 19.30 -13.55
C VAL A 72 11.13 17.96 -14.28
N SER A 73 9.97 17.80 -14.87
CA SER A 73 9.60 16.60 -15.61
C SER A 73 8.93 16.97 -16.93
N PRO A 74 9.10 16.16 -18.00
CA PRO A 74 8.36 16.38 -19.25
C PRO A 74 6.82 16.42 -19.08
N ARG A 75 6.32 15.90 -17.94
CA ARG A 75 4.90 15.82 -17.62
C ARG A 75 4.36 17.01 -16.79
N GLY A 76 5.17 18.06 -16.57
CA GLY A 76 4.74 19.28 -15.90
C GLY A 76 5.76 19.89 -14.95
N SER A 77 5.44 21.10 -14.48
CA SER A 77 6.23 21.87 -13.53
C SER A 77 6.30 21.21 -12.17
N PRO A 78 7.36 21.47 -11.36
CA PRO A 78 7.43 21.06 -9.97
C PRO A 78 6.27 21.62 -9.15
N CYS A 79 5.70 20.80 -8.24
CA CYS A 79 4.62 21.26 -7.37
C CYS A 79 5.06 22.41 -6.47
N ALA A 80 6.31 22.40 -5.99
CA ALA A 80 6.85 23.50 -5.17
C ALA A 80 6.79 24.85 -5.90
N SER A 81 7.14 24.87 -7.20
CA SER A 81 7.02 26.09 -8.01
C SER A 81 5.57 26.52 -8.24
N LEU A 82 4.68 25.56 -8.54
CA LEU A 82 3.24 25.87 -8.70
C LEU A 82 2.63 26.47 -7.43
N ILE A 83 3.04 25.99 -6.26
CA ILE A 83 2.58 26.48 -4.95
C ILE A 83 3.10 27.89 -4.69
N ALA A 84 4.37 28.16 -4.95
CA ALA A 84 4.95 29.49 -4.79
C ALA A 84 4.28 30.51 -5.71
N ASP A 85 4.09 30.16 -7.00
CA ASP A 85 3.42 31.01 -8.00
C ASP A 85 1.94 31.30 -7.66
N ALA A 86 1.28 30.37 -6.97
CA ALA A 86 -0.11 30.54 -6.54
C ALA A 86 -0.29 31.50 -5.35
N GLY A 87 0.79 31.98 -4.75
CA GLY A 87 0.79 32.96 -3.67
C GLY A 87 0.22 32.43 -2.35
N LEU A 88 0.43 31.13 -2.04
CA LEU A 88 0.08 30.58 -0.75
C LEU A 88 0.92 31.22 0.37
N ALA A 89 0.34 31.40 1.56
CA ALA A 89 1.06 31.95 2.70
C ALA A 89 1.87 30.85 3.43
N ARG A 90 1.35 29.61 3.48
CA ARG A 90 1.93 28.55 4.32
C ARG A 90 1.70 27.16 3.69
N VAL A 91 2.69 26.29 3.84
CA VAL A 91 2.62 24.85 3.56
C VAL A 91 2.91 24.07 4.83
N VAL A 92 2.06 23.09 5.15
CA VAL A 92 2.26 22.10 6.21
C VAL A 92 2.40 20.76 5.54
N ALA A 93 3.57 20.15 5.60
CA ALA A 93 3.85 18.83 5.05
C ALA A 93 4.00 17.79 6.16
N ALA A 94 3.43 16.59 5.97
CA ALA A 94 3.59 15.52 6.94
C ALA A 94 5.00 14.91 6.91
N LEU A 95 5.58 14.75 5.71
CA LEU A 95 6.88 14.09 5.48
C LEU A 95 7.75 14.91 4.54
N GLU A 96 9.06 14.86 4.77
CA GLU A 96 10.06 15.14 3.74
C GLU A 96 10.13 13.98 2.76
N ASP A 97 10.26 14.26 1.46
CA ASP A 97 10.36 13.22 0.43
C ASP A 97 11.74 12.55 0.49
N PRO A 98 11.83 11.23 0.72
CA PRO A 98 13.11 10.53 0.73
C PRO A 98 13.75 10.38 -0.68
N ASP A 99 13.06 10.75 -1.75
CA ASP A 99 13.63 10.75 -3.10
C ASP A 99 14.72 11.81 -3.21
N PRO A 100 16.00 11.44 -3.51
CA PRO A 100 17.11 12.39 -3.58
C PRO A 100 16.91 13.54 -4.58
N ARG A 101 15.97 13.39 -5.53
CA ARG A 101 15.62 14.45 -6.49
C ARG A 101 14.78 15.56 -5.88
N THR A 102 14.17 15.30 -4.73
CA THR A 102 13.30 16.24 -3.99
C THR A 102 13.88 16.57 -2.63
N ALA A 103 14.08 15.61 -1.74
CA ALA A 103 14.70 15.63 -0.41
C ALA A 103 15.09 17.03 0.12
N GLY A 104 14.14 17.81 0.63
CA GLY A 104 14.33 19.17 1.12
C GLY A 104 14.40 20.28 0.05
N ALA A 105 14.59 19.92 -1.24
CA ALA A 105 14.67 20.91 -2.31
C ALA A 105 13.32 21.57 -2.60
N GLY A 106 12.21 20.83 -2.44
CA GLY A 106 10.86 21.39 -2.54
C GLY A 106 10.58 22.42 -1.46
N PHE A 107 10.99 22.14 -0.23
CA PHE A 107 10.90 23.10 0.87
C PHE A 107 11.78 24.34 0.68
N ALA A 108 12.97 24.19 0.09
CA ALA A 108 13.83 25.30 -0.24
C ALA A 108 13.16 26.24 -1.26
N ILE A 109 12.63 25.70 -2.36
CA ILE A 109 11.88 26.47 -3.39
C ILE A 109 10.72 27.25 -2.75
N LEU A 110 9.96 26.63 -1.84
CA LEU A 110 8.84 27.28 -1.17
C LEU A 110 9.29 28.44 -0.29
N ARG A 111 10.34 28.24 0.55
CA ARG A 111 10.89 29.28 1.43
C ARG A 111 11.47 30.45 0.65
N ASP A 112 12.19 30.17 -0.44
CA ASP A 112 12.75 31.19 -1.35
C ASP A 112 11.64 32.00 -2.02
N GLY A 113 10.48 31.37 -2.28
CA GLY A 113 9.24 32.01 -2.76
C GLY A 113 8.45 32.75 -1.68
N GLY A 114 8.96 32.83 -0.45
CA GLY A 114 8.31 33.54 0.68
C GLY A 114 7.17 32.76 1.33
N VAL A 115 7.04 31.45 1.08
CA VAL A 115 6.03 30.59 1.71
C VAL A 115 6.56 30.05 3.03
N GLU A 116 5.78 30.18 4.12
CA GLU A 116 6.10 29.54 5.40
C GLU A 116 5.97 28.01 5.28
N VAL A 117 6.94 27.24 5.83
CA VAL A 117 6.97 25.78 5.71
C VAL A 117 7.14 25.11 7.07
N ASP A 118 6.14 24.33 7.46
CA ASP A 118 6.17 23.40 8.60
C ASP A 118 6.19 21.95 8.15
N VAL A 119 6.88 21.10 8.90
CA VAL A 119 7.04 19.68 8.58
C VAL A 119 6.82 18.82 9.82
N GLY A 120 6.18 17.64 9.65
CA GLY A 120 6.05 16.62 10.68
C GLY A 120 4.65 16.45 11.24
N GLU A 121 3.69 17.33 10.93
CA GLU A 121 2.31 17.15 11.37
C GLU A 121 1.66 15.95 10.67
N GLY A 122 1.30 14.89 11.42
CA GLY A 122 0.72 13.66 10.89
C GLY A 122 1.75 12.72 10.25
N GLU A 123 3.03 12.83 10.64
CA GLU A 123 4.12 12.03 10.06
C GLU A 123 3.87 10.53 10.17
N ALA A 124 3.46 10.03 11.33
CA ALA A 124 3.26 8.60 11.56
C ALA A 124 2.17 8.03 10.63
N GLU A 125 1.03 8.70 10.54
CA GLU A 125 -0.09 8.31 9.69
C GLU A 125 0.27 8.39 8.21
N ALA A 126 1.01 9.43 7.79
CA ALA A 126 1.46 9.57 6.41
C ALA A 126 2.45 8.47 6.01
N ARG A 127 3.35 8.05 6.92
CA ARG A 127 4.25 6.91 6.71
C ARG A 127 3.47 5.60 6.52
N VAL A 128 2.43 5.37 7.28
CA VAL A 128 1.55 4.20 7.13
C VAL A 128 0.82 4.25 5.79
N SER A 129 0.25 5.39 5.43
CA SER A 129 -0.46 5.60 4.16
C SER A 129 0.41 5.32 2.93
N MET A 130 1.65 5.81 2.94
CA MET A 130 2.60 5.69 1.82
C MET A 130 3.64 4.58 2.00
N ALA A 131 3.38 3.62 2.89
CA ALA A 131 4.36 2.59 3.24
C ALA A 131 4.89 1.80 2.03
N GLY A 132 4.06 1.54 1.01
CA GLY A 132 4.48 0.89 -0.23
C GLY A 132 5.53 1.70 -0.98
N PHE A 133 5.27 2.98 -1.23
CA PHE A 133 6.23 3.88 -1.87
C PHE A 133 7.53 4.01 -1.07
N LEU A 134 7.45 4.23 0.24
CA LEU A 134 8.61 4.36 1.12
C LEU A 134 9.45 3.07 1.15
N THR A 135 8.80 1.90 1.22
CA THR A 135 9.46 0.59 1.16
C THR A 135 10.20 0.41 -0.17
N ARG A 136 9.56 0.76 -1.29
CA ARG A 136 10.18 0.62 -2.61
C ARG A 136 11.42 1.50 -2.76
N LEU A 137 11.40 2.72 -2.25
CA LEU A 137 12.59 3.57 -2.26
C LEU A 137 13.71 3.05 -1.35
N ALA A 138 13.35 2.58 -0.15
CA ALA A 138 14.35 2.14 0.84
C ALA A 138 14.93 0.75 0.51
N LEU A 139 14.12 -0.18 0.00
CA LEU A 139 14.50 -1.59 -0.18
C LEU A 139 14.61 -2.02 -1.65
N GLY A 140 14.32 -1.14 -2.61
CA GLY A 140 14.38 -1.45 -4.05
C GLY A 140 13.33 -2.47 -4.52
N ARG A 141 12.26 -2.70 -3.76
CA ARG A 141 11.17 -3.64 -4.06
C ARG A 141 9.83 -3.15 -3.49
N PRO A 142 8.69 -3.64 -3.99
CA PRO A 142 7.39 -3.32 -3.41
C PRO A 142 7.30 -3.75 -1.94
N ARG A 143 6.40 -3.10 -1.18
CA ARG A 143 5.93 -3.60 0.11
C ARG A 143 5.07 -4.83 -0.12
N ILE A 144 5.39 -5.91 0.58
CA ILE A 144 4.71 -7.20 0.42
C ILE A 144 3.79 -7.47 1.60
N THR A 145 2.50 -7.50 1.31
CA THR A 145 1.46 -7.92 2.27
C THR A 145 1.07 -9.37 2.01
N LEU A 146 1.29 -10.25 2.97
CA LEU A 146 0.83 -11.64 2.94
C LEU A 146 -0.54 -11.75 3.60
N LYS A 147 -1.54 -12.22 2.86
CA LYS A 147 -2.89 -12.47 3.38
C LYS A 147 -3.11 -13.96 3.62
N LEU A 148 -3.58 -14.29 4.82
CA LEU A 148 -3.93 -15.65 5.23
C LEU A 148 -5.38 -15.69 5.75
N ALA A 149 -6.17 -16.64 5.27
CA ALA A 149 -7.50 -16.96 5.83
C ALA A 149 -7.39 -18.30 6.55
N LEU A 150 -7.62 -18.31 7.87
CA LEU A 150 -7.28 -19.42 8.76
C LEU A 150 -8.48 -19.85 9.61
N SER A 151 -8.54 -21.14 9.94
CA SER A 151 -9.27 -21.65 11.10
C SER A 151 -8.56 -21.27 12.42
N ILE A 152 -9.20 -21.48 13.57
CA ILE A 152 -8.61 -21.25 14.91
C ILE A 152 -7.29 -22.04 15.06
N ASP A 153 -7.25 -23.27 14.55
CA ASP A 153 -6.07 -24.16 14.58
C ASP A 153 -5.10 -23.96 13.38
N GLY A 154 -5.19 -22.81 12.69
CA GLY A 154 -4.20 -22.37 11.69
C GLY A 154 -4.25 -23.09 10.36
N LYS A 155 -5.38 -23.68 9.98
CA LYS A 155 -5.54 -24.41 8.70
C LYS A 155 -6.17 -23.55 7.62
N ILE A 156 -5.75 -23.80 6.37
CA ILE A 156 -6.23 -23.10 5.16
C ILE A 156 -7.12 -23.95 4.27
N ALA A 157 -7.24 -25.23 4.55
CA ALA A 157 -8.09 -26.19 3.80
C ALA A 157 -8.25 -27.47 4.60
N LEU A 158 -9.31 -28.25 4.28
CA LEU A 158 -9.45 -29.63 4.69
C LEU A 158 -8.37 -30.53 4.06
N PRO A 159 -8.17 -31.77 4.56
CA PRO A 159 -7.26 -32.74 3.91
C PRO A 159 -7.59 -32.99 2.44
N SER A 160 -8.87 -32.94 2.06
CA SER A 160 -9.35 -33.05 0.68
C SER A 160 -8.92 -31.90 -0.24
N GLY A 161 -8.43 -30.77 0.35
CA GLY A 161 -8.15 -29.54 -0.38
C GLY A 161 -9.31 -28.53 -0.42
N GLN A 162 -10.50 -28.88 0.06
CA GLN A 162 -11.62 -27.95 0.13
C GLN A 162 -11.29 -26.78 1.08
N SER A 163 -11.36 -25.54 0.55
CA SER A 163 -11.02 -24.29 1.27
C SER A 163 -12.10 -23.22 1.22
N LYS A 164 -13.14 -23.40 0.41
CA LYS A 164 -14.21 -22.40 0.22
C LYS A 164 -15.43 -22.78 1.06
N TRP A 165 -15.89 -21.93 1.99
CA TRP A 165 -15.27 -20.68 2.44
C TRP A 165 -14.84 -20.84 3.90
N ILE A 166 -13.61 -20.51 4.24
CA ILE A 166 -13.14 -20.53 5.63
C ILE A 166 -13.69 -19.31 6.37
N THR A 167 -13.63 -18.13 5.76
CA THR A 167 -14.03 -16.85 6.37
C THR A 167 -15.37 -16.36 5.84
N GLY A 168 -16.07 -15.58 6.65
CA GLY A 168 -17.37 -14.98 6.35
C GLY A 168 -17.31 -13.81 5.35
N GLU A 169 -18.46 -13.21 5.11
CA GLU A 169 -18.65 -12.17 4.09
C GLU A 169 -17.89 -10.88 4.40
N ASP A 170 -17.93 -10.41 5.66
CA ASP A 170 -17.29 -9.17 6.08
C ASP A 170 -15.76 -9.24 5.93
N ALA A 171 -15.15 -10.39 6.28
CA ALA A 171 -13.73 -10.63 6.07
C ALA A 171 -13.38 -10.63 4.57
N ARG A 172 -14.21 -11.26 3.72
CA ARG A 172 -14.00 -11.25 2.27
C ARG A 172 -14.17 -9.85 1.67
N ALA A 173 -15.13 -9.05 2.14
CA ALA A 173 -15.29 -7.66 1.73
C ALA A 173 -14.04 -6.82 2.05
N HIS A 174 -13.48 -7.01 3.27
CA HIS A 174 -12.22 -6.35 3.64
C HIS A 174 -11.04 -6.80 2.74
N VAL A 175 -10.96 -8.07 2.34
CA VAL A 175 -9.94 -8.55 1.39
C VAL A 175 -10.09 -7.84 0.04
N HIS A 176 -11.30 -7.59 -0.44
CA HIS A 176 -11.50 -6.82 -1.67
C HIS A 176 -11.03 -5.36 -1.55
N LEU A 177 -11.13 -4.74 -0.36
CA LEU A 177 -10.56 -3.42 -0.11
C LEU A 177 -9.02 -3.47 -0.16
N GLU A 178 -8.38 -4.47 0.46
CA GLU A 178 -6.92 -4.66 0.38
C GLU A 178 -6.44 -4.89 -1.07
N ARG A 179 -7.24 -5.59 -1.89
CA ARG A 179 -6.98 -5.71 -3.33
C ARG A 179 -7.03 -4.36 -4.04
N ALA A 180 -8.06 -3.54 -3.77
CA ALA A 180 -8.19 -2.21 -4.37
C ALA A 180 -7.06 -1.25 -3.97
N HIS A 181 -6.40 -1.50 -2.84
CA HIS A 181 -5.26 -0.74 -2.33
C HIS A 181 -3.90 -1.31 -2.77
N SER A 182 -3.88 -2.33 -3.62
CA SER A 182 -2.66 -2.96 -4.11
C SER A 182 -2.48 -2.73 -5.61
N ASP A 183 -1.25 -2.48 -6.05
CA ASP A 183 -0.93 -2.33 -7.47
C ASP A 183 -0.91 -3.68 -8.18
N MET A 184 -0.54 -4.73 -7.43
CA MET A 184 -0.42 -6.10 -7.95
C MET A 184 -0.86 -7.13 -6.91
N ILE A 185 -1.47 -8.21 -7.38
CA ILE A 185 -1.84 -9.38 -6.58
C ILE A 185 -1.17 -10.64 -7.12
N LEU A 186 -0.58 -11.44 -6.22
CA LEU A 186 0.17 -12.64 -6.57
C LEU A 186 -0.44 -13.88 -5.93
N VAL A 187 -0.55 -14.95 -6.73
CA VAL A 187 -0.84 -16.32 -6.24
C VAL A 187 0.21 -17.31 -6.73
N GLY A 188 0.31 -18.46 -6.08
CA GLY A 188 1.14 -19.56 -6.55
C GLY A 188 0.41 -20.45 -7.56
N ARG A 189 1.17 -21.22 -8.36
CA ARG A 189 0.64 -22.15 -9.38
C ARG A 189 -0.40 -23.12 -8.81
N GLY A 190 -0.19 -23.64 -7.60
CA GLY A 190 -1.14 -24.55 -6.97
C GLY A 190 -2.52 -23.91 -6.75
N THR A 191 -2.57 -22.68 -6.26
CA THR A 191 -3.81 -21.91 -6.09
C THR A 191 -4.45 -21.60 -7.46
N PHE A 192 -3.64 -21.19 -8.43
CA PHE A 192 -4.11 -20.93 -9.79
C PHE A 192 -4.79 -22.15 -10.41
N MET A 193 -4.15 -23.32 -10.33
CA MET A 193 -4.69 -24.57 -10.91
C MET A 193 -5.92 -25.09 -10.16
N ALA A 194 -5.99 -24.90 -8.84
CA ALA A 194 -7.11 -25.39 -8.04
C ALA A 194 -8.36 -24.53 -8.14
N ASP A 195 -8.19 -23.20 -8.23
CA ASP A 195 -9.28 -22.26 -8.05
C ASP A 195 -9.61 -21.41 -9.27
N SER A 196 -8.69 -21.32 -10.26
CA SER A 196 -8.76 -20.41 -11.41
C SER A 196 -9.25 -19.01 -11.00
N PRO A 197 -8.57 -18.36 -10.02
CA PRO A 197 -9.13 -17.20 -9.34
C PRO A 197 -9.09 -15.97 -10.25
N SER A 198 -10.17 -15.18 -10.27
CA SER A 198 -10.23 -13.90 -10.99
C SER A 198 -9.36 -12.83 -10.34
N LEU A 199 -9.25 -12.85 -8.99
CA LEU A 199 -8.51 -11.90 -8.15
C LEU A 199 -8.95 -10.43 -8.31
N ASP A 200 -10.13 -10.23 -8.87
CA ASP A 200 -10.77 -8.94 -9.08
C ASP A 200 -11.26 -8.30 -7.77
N VAL A 201 -11.57 -7.02 -7.84
CA VAL A 201 -12.28 -6.29 -6.80
C VAL A 201 -13.78 -6.35 -7.10
N ARG A 202 -14.60 -6.72 -6.09
CA ARG A 202 -16.05 -6.86 -6.19
C ARG A 202 -16.77 -6.03 -5.13
N LEU A 203 -16.22 -4.84 -4.84
CA LEU A 203 -16.89 -3.85 -4.01
C LEU A 203 -17.52 -2.80 -4.92
N PRO A 204 -18.81 -2.41 -4.69
CA PRO A 204 -19.47 -1.40 -5.48
C PRO A 204 -18.68 -0.09 -5.58
N GLY A 205 -18.38 0.33 -6.81
CA GLY A 205 -17.62 1.54 -7.12
C GLY A 205 -16.08 1.38 -7.07
N LEU A 206 -15.56 0.19 -6.70
CA LEU A 206 -14.13 -0.09 -6.69
C LEU A 206 -13.71 -1.15 -7.72
N GLU A 207 -14.61 -1.70 -8.52
CA GLU A 207 -14.34 -2.74 -9.51
C GLU A 207 -13.25 -2.35 -10.52
N PRO A 208 -13.16 -1.09 -11.01
CA PRO A 208 -12.10 -0.66 -11.92
C PRO A 208 -10.70 -0.69 -11.31
N TRP A 209 -10.62 -0.81 -9.98
CA TRP A 209 -9.37 -0.78 -9.23
C TRP A 209 -8.87 -2.19 -8.89
N SER A 210 -9.19 -3.16 -9.73
CA SER A 210 -8.63 -4.50 -9.63
C SER A 210 -7.12 -4.47 -9.95
N PRO A 211 -6.27 -5.05 -9.06
CA PRO A 211 -4.82 -5.04 -9.23
C PRO A 211 -4.37 -5.88 -10.43
N ARG A 212 -3.17 -5.62 -10.95
CA ARG A 212 -2.51 -6.50 -11.93
C ARG A 212 -2.29 -7.88 -11.31
N ARG A 213 -2.38 -8.93 -12.11
CA ARG A 213 -2.25 -10.31 -11.63
C ARG A 213 -0.86 -10.86 -11.88
N ALA A 214 -0.25 -11.44 -10.85
CA ALA A 214 1.03 -12.12 -10.93
C ALA A 214 0.92 -13.60 -10.50
N LEU A 215 1.70 -14.46 -11.15
CA LEU A 215 1.76 -15.88 -10.88
C LEU A 215 3.18 -16.31 -10.50
N LEU A 216 3.35 -16.79 -9.26
CA LEU A 216 4.60 -17.44 -8.85
C LEU A 216 4.66 -18.86 -9.41
N SER A 217 5.47 -19.05 -10.44
CA SER A 217 5.56 -20.34 -11.14
C SER A 217 6.80 -20.45 -12.01
N ARG A 218 7.44 -21.64 -12.00
CA ARG A 218 8.51 -22.00 -12.94
C ARG A 218 7.99 -22.63 -14.24
N GLY A 219 6.68 -22.92 -14.33
CA GLY A 219 6.06 -23.46 -15.53
C GLY A 219 5.80 -22.40 -16.61
N ASP A 220 5.05 -22.79 -17.65
CA ASP A 220 4.76 -21.93 -18.79
C ASP A 220 4.03 -20.65 -18.41
N PRO A 221 4.25 -19.57 -19.18
CA PRO A 221 3.51 -18.32 -19.03
C PRO A 221 1.99 -18.53 -19.17
N VAL A 222 1.24 -17.68 -18.48
CA VAL A 222 -0.23 -17.66 -18.57
C VAL A 222 -0.63 -16.27 -19.08
N GLU A 223 -1.46 -16.25 -20.10
CA GLU A 223 -1.95 -15.00 -20.69
C GLU A 223 -2.67 -14.13 -19.65
N GLY A 224 -2.33 -12.84 -19.63
CA GLY A 224 -2.89 -11.87 -18.68
C GLY A 224 -2.32 -11.97 -17.25
N TRP A 225 -1.23 -12.73 -17.05
CA TRP A 225 -0.53 -12.85 -15.76
C TRP A 225 0.95 -12.48 -15.91
N GLU A 226 1.45 -11.67 -15.00
CA GLU A 226 2.88 -11.41 -14.88
C GLU A 226 3.57 -12.59 -14.18
N MET A 227 4.67 -13.10 -14.76
CA MET A 227 5.31 -14.33 -14.27
C MET A 227 6.49 -14.01 -13.38
N LEU A 228 6.42 -14.47 -12.12
CA LEU A 228 7.57 -14.51 -11.20
C LEU A 228 8.03 -15.95 -11.06
N ARG A 229 9.33 -16.20 -11.25
CA ARG A 229 9.93 -17.54 -11.17
C ARG A 229 10.38 -17.90 -9.76
N SER A 230 10.65 -16.86 -8.95
CA SER A 230 11.04 -16.95 -7.55
C SER A 230 10.50 -15.75 -6.77
N PRO A 231 10.42 -15.82 -5.42
CA PRO A 231 10.07 -14.65 -4.61
C PRO A 231 11.00 -13.44 -4.83
N GLN A 232 12.27 -13.66 -5.15
CA GLN A 232 13.27 -12.62 -5.40
C GLN A 232 12.99 -11.80 -6.66
N ASP A 233 12.20 -12.30 -7.60
CA ASP A 233 11.85 -11.55 -8.82
C ASP A 233 11.04 -10.27 -8.52
N VAL A 234 10.55 -10.11 -7.28
CA VAL A 234 9.91 -8.87 -6.83
C VAL A 234 10.83 -7.65 -6.90
N PHE A 235 12.16 -7.84 -6.89
CA PHE A 235 13.12 -6.74 -7.08
C PHE A 235 13.10 -6.17 -8.50
N GLY A 236 12.52 -6.87 -9.47
CA GLY A 236 12.28 -6.38 -10.83
C GLY A 236 10.99 -5.56 -10.99
N LEU A 237 10.13 -5.50 -9.98
CA LEU A 237 8.84 -4.80 -10.04
C LEU A 237 9.00 -3.31 -9.70
N HIS A 238 9.63 -2.54 -10.59
CA HIS A 238 9.94 -1.12 -10.35
C HIS A 238 8.72 -0.19 -10.40
N ASP A 239 7.61 -0.63 -10.95
CA ASP A 239 6.35 0.10 -11.10
C ASP A 239 5.24 -0.40 -10.16
N VAL A 240 5.61 -1.08 -9.07
CA VAL A 240 4.72 -1.59 -8.03
C VAL A 240 5.16 -1.02 -6.68
N ASN A 241 4.25 -0.40 -5.94
CA ASN A 241 4.46 0.03 -4.56
C ASN A 241 3.97 -1.03 -3.58
N ASP A 242 2.75 -1.54 -3.78
CA ASP A 242 2.09 -2.50 -2.89
C ASP A 242 1.78 -3.80 -3.65
N LEU A 243 2.37 -4.92 -3.19
CA LEU A 243 2.13 -6.28 -3.68
C LEU A 243 1.34 -7.08 -2.63
N LEU A 244 0.14 -7.54 -2.99
CA LEU A 244 -0.65 -8.45 -2.15
C LEU A 244 -0.39 -9.91 -2.55
N VAL A 245 0.04 -10.73 -1.61
CA VAL A 245 0.24 -12.17 -1.80
C VAL A 245 -0.96 -12.91 -1.19
N GLU A 246 -1.80 -13.51 -2.04
CA GLU A 246 -2.93 -14.36 -1.65
C GLU A 246 -2.64 -15.82 -2.04
N GLY A 247 -1.52 -16.37 -1.58
CA GLY A 247 -1.09 -17.71 -1.94
C GLY A 247 -1.57 -18.79 -0.97
N GLY A 248 -1.49 -20.05 -1.41
CA GLY A 248 -1.56 -21.21 -0.52
C GLY A 248 -0.26 -21.37 0.29
N SER A 249 -0.21 -22.42 1.14
CA SER A 249 0.91 -22.68 2.07
C SER A 249 2.30 -22.59 1.42
N ALA A 250 2.50 -23.17 0.24
CA ALA A 250 3.81 -23.14 -0.44
C ALA A 250 4.26 -21.72 -0.78
N THR A 251 3.37 -20.87 -1.28
CA THR A 251 3.67 -19.47 -1.62
C THR A 251 3.96 -18.66 -0.37
N ALA A 252 3.10 -18.78 0.66
CA ALA A 252 3.30 -18.12 1.94
C ALA A 252 4.66 -18.50 2.56
N THR A 253 4.98 -19.80 2.57
CA THR A 253 6.26 -20.32 3.07
C THR A 253 7.44 -19.74 2.28
N ALA A 254 7.37 -19.72 0.94
CA ALA A 254 8.45 -19.23 0.10
C ALA A 254 8.76 -17.74 0.36
N PHE A 255 7.74 -16.89 0.49
CA PHE A 255 7.93 -15.47 0.79
C PHE A 255 8.43 -15.22 2.22
N LEU A 256 7.93 -15.97 3.21
CA LEU A 256 8.40 -15.89 4.60
C LEU A 256 9.83 -16.41 4.76
N ALA A 257 10.18 -17.53 4.13
CA ALA A 257 11.54 -18.08 4.16
C ALA A 257 12.56 -17.14 3.49
N ALA A 258 12.14 -16.39 2.46
CA ALA A 258 12.96 -15.39 1.78
C ALA A 258 13.07 -14.05 2.57
N ASP A 259 12.40 -13.92 3.70
CA ASP A 259 12.26 -12.69 4.51
C ASP A 259 11.78 -11.46 3.72
N LEU A 260 10.87 -11.68 2.77
CA LEU A 260 10.36 -10.63 1.89
C LEU A 260 9.03 -10.02 2.36
N VAL A 261 8.34 -10.66 3.31
CA VAL A 261 7.04 -10.20 3.81
C VAL A 261 7.24 -9.03 4.77
N ASP A 262 6.53 -7.92 4.52
CA ASP A 262 6.57 -6.72 5.36
C ASP A 262 5.34 -6.63 6.28
N ARG A 263 4.17 -7.09 5.80
CA ARG A 263 2.90 -7.07 6.54
C ARG A 263 2.19 -8.42 6.41
N ILE A 264 1.60 -8.90 7.50
CA ILE A 264 0.73 -10.09 7.49
C ILE A 264 -0.68 -9.68 7.89
N LEU A 265 -1.66 -10.12 7.10
CA LEU A 265 -3.09 -10.05 7.40
C LEU A 265 -3.61 -11.45 7.67
N ILE A 266 -4.00 -11.73 8.90
CA ILE A 266 -4.63 -12.99 9.28
C ILE A 266 -6.12 -12.76 9.48
N TYR A 267 -6.94 -13.42 8.67
CA TYR A 267 -8.38 -13.51 8.85
C TYR A 267 -8.68 -14.85 9.50
N ARG A 268 -9.00 -14.84 10.79
CA ARG A 268 -9.20 -16.03 11.60
C ARG A 268 -10.70 -16.30 11.79
N ALA A 269 -11.17 -17.39 11.20
CA ALA A 269 -12.54 -17.84 11.35
C ALA A 269 -12.72 -18.67 12.63
N PRO A 270 -13.89 -18.62 13.30
CA PRO A 270 -14.17 -19.37 14.53
C PRO A 270 -14.54 -20.84 14.23
N ILE A 271 -13.68 -21.52 13.44
CA ILE A 271 -13.86 -22.94 13.07
C ILE A 271 -12.60 -23.74 13.39
N LEU A 272 -12.75 -25.03 13.61
CA LEU A 272 -11.66 -26.02 13.76
C LEU A 272 -11.67 -26.96 12.55
N VAL A 273 -10.50 -27.22 11.97
CA VAL A 273 -10.34 -28.07 10.78
C VAL A 273 -9.57 -29.36 11.09
N GLY A 274 -8.74 -29.37 12.14
CA GLY A 274 -7.99 -30.56 12.59
C GLY A 274 -6.86 -30.92 11.62
N ALA A 275 -6.91 -32.07 10.96
CA ALA A 275 -5.85 -32.59 10.10
C ALA A 275 -5.69 -31.86 8.75
N GLY A 276 -6.27 -30.66 8.57
CA GLY A 276 -6.20 -29.85 7.35
C GLY A 276 -4.78 -29.34 7.01
N LYS A 277 -4.68 -28.67 5.86
CA LYS A 277 -3.42 -28.07 5.39
C LYS A 277 -3.02 -26.90 6.28
N SER A 278 -1.79 -26.89 6.77
CA SER A 278 -1.22 -25.76 7.51
C SER A 278 -0.99 -24.55 6.59
N SER A 279 -1.14 -23.34 7.15
CA SER A 279 -0.96 -22.09 6.42
C SER A 279 0.48 -21.84 5.98
N VAL A 280 1.45 -22.28 6.77
CA VAL A 280 2.88 -22.07 6.57
C VAL A 280 3.60 -23.38 6.86
N GLY A 281 4.62 -23.69 6.05
CA GLY A 281 5.58 -24.78 6.27
C GLY A 281 6.84 -24.30 6.97
N TYR A 282 7.95 -25.00 6.77
CA TYR A 282 9.25 -24.63 7.32
C TYR A 282 9.81 -23.35 6.67
N ILE A 283 10.15 -22.36 7.49
CA ILE A 283 10.63 -21.04 7.05
C ILE A 283 12.07 -20.74 7.49
N GLY A 284 12.85 -21.78 7.80
CA GLY A 284 14.25 -21.62 8.19
C GLY A 284 14.45 -21.27 9.67
N LEU A 285 13.52 -21.65 10.56
CA LEU A 285 13.65 -21.45 12.01
C LEU A 285 14.00 -22.80 12.67
N ASP A 286 15.17 -22.88 13.26
CA ASP A 286 15.64 -24.07 13.98
C ASP A 286 15.53 -23.92 15.50
N ALA A 287 15.42 -22.69 16.01
CA ALA A 287 15.18 -22.40 17.41
C ALA A 287 13.99 -21.46 17.60
N ILE A 288 13.18 -21.70 18.64
CA ILE A 288 12.01 -20.86 18.96
C ILE A 288 12.42 -19.43 19.31
N ALA A 289 13.61 -19.24 19.85
CA ALA A 289 14.17 -17.93 20.16
C ALA A 289 14.27 -17.02 18.92
N ASP A 290 14.59 -17.60 17.76
CA ASP A 290 14.74 -16.87 16.50
C ASP A 290 13.39 -16.39 15.91
N ALA A 291 12.29 -16.91 16.43
CA ALA A 291 10.95 -16.49 16.02
C ALA A 291 10.52 -15.18 16.69
N HIS A 292 11.04 -14.91 17.91
CA HIS A 292 10.63 -13.75 18.70
C HIS A 292 11.19 -12.43 18.14
N GLY A 293 10.43 -11.32 18.34
CA GLY A 293 10.84 -9.97 17.94
C GLY A 293 10.78 -9.68 16.43
N ARG A 294 10.44 -10.67 15.60
CA ARG A 294 10.35 -10.48 14.14
C ARG A 294 9.11 -9.74 13.69
N TRP A 295 8.04 -9.80 14.47
CA TRP A 295 6.74 -9.23 14.16
C TRP A 295 6.19 -8.42 15.30
N ARG A 296 5.57 -7.28 14.98
CA ARG A 296 4.82 -6.42 15.91
C ARG A 296 3.34 -6.48 15.55
N SER A 297 2.47 -6.69 16.56
CA SER A 297 1.03 -6.54 16.36
C SER A 297 0.69 -5.07 16.16
N GLU A 298 -0.02 -4.77 15.08
CA GLU A 298 -0.39 -3.40 14.70
C GLU A 298 -1.89 -3.15 14.91
N ASP A 299 -2.73 -4.12 14.55
CA ASP A 299 -4.18 -4.01 14.68
C ASP A 299 -4.80 -5.37 14.95
N GLY A 300 -5.97 -5.38 15.60
CA GLY A 300 -6.77 -6.57 15.86
C GLY A 300 -8.22 -6.22 16.10
N ARG A 301 -9.11 -6.60 15.15
CA ARG A 301 -10.53 -6.25 15.17
C ARG A 301 -11.42 -7.37 14.65
N SER A 302 -12.71 -7.32 15.00
CA SER A 302 -13.71 -8.25 14.46
C SER A 302 -14.21 -7.76 13.09
N LEU A 303 -14.43 -8.72 12.18
CA LEU A 303 -15.07 -8.53 10.88
C LEU A 303 -16.22 -9.56 10.80
N GLY A 304 -17.40 -9.15 11.24
CA GLY A 304 -18.50 -10.07 11.49
C GLY A 304 -18.13 -11.10 12.54
N VAL A 305 -18.18 -12.38 12.19
CA VAL A 305 -17.81 -13.50 13.07
C VAL A 305 -16.30 -13.79 13.08
N ASP A 306 -15.57 -13.27 12.10
CA ASP A 306 -14.13 -13.48 11.96
C ASP A 306 -13.33 -12.42 12.72
N ARG A 307 -12.05 -12.72 12.95
CA ARG A 307 -11.10 -11.77 13.53
C ARG A 307 -10.02 -11.45 12.50
N LEU A 308 -9.79 -10.16 12.25
CA LEU A 308 -8.59 -9.67 11.56
C LEU A 308 -7.48 -9.42 12.59
N GLU A 309 -6.29 -9.90 12.29
CA GLU A 309 -5.05 -9.62 13.00
C GLU A 309 -4.03 -9.09 12.00
N VAL A 310 -3.41 -7.94 12.30
CA VAL A 310 -2.43 -7.27 11.44
C VAL A 310 -1.09 -7.26 12.15
N TYR A 311 -0.05 -7.71 11.44
CA TYR A 311 1.32 -7.73 11.94
C TYR A 311 2.26 -7.05 10.94
N GLU A 312 3.16 -6.22 11.46
CA GLU A 312 4.24 -5.59 10.70
C GLU A 312 5.59 -6.23 11.01
N ARG A 313 6.40 -6.40 9.98
CA ARG A 313 7.76 -6.95 10.11
C ARG A 313 8.66 -5.94 10.81
N VAL A 314 9.26 -6.33 11.93
CA VAL A 314 10.30 -5.54 12.59
C VAL A 314 11.62 -5.85 11.89
N ARG A 315 12.09 -4.91 11.07
CA ARG A 315 13.44 -4.95 10.51
C ARG A 315 14.33 -4.11 11.41
N GLY A 316 15.51 -4.63 11.77
CA GLY A 316 16.49 -3.84 12.53
C GLY A 316 16.78 -2.53 11.82
N ALA A 317 16.94 -1.45 12.60
CA ALA A 317 17.37 -0.15 12.12
C ALA A 317 18.81 -0.21 11.61
#